data_15be6341b8130ed35900baa702f74a58
#
_entry.id   15be6341b8130ed35900baa702f74a58
#
_cell.length_a   1.000
_cell.length_b   1.000
_cell.length_c   1.000
_cell.angle_alpha   90.00
_cell.angle_beta   90.00
_cell.angle_gamma   90.00
#
_symmetry.space_group_name_H-M   'P 1'
#
loop_
_entity.id
_entity.type
_entity.pdbx_description
1 polymer ?
#
loop_
_entity_poly.entity_id
_entity_poly.type
_entity_poly.pdbx_seq_one_letter_code
_entity_poly.pdbx_strand_id
1 'polypeptide(L)'
;MSSRARLSRVSIAALLVSVAFSGFARAEMAISANDGKVKLVDGVVQVQKDGKDTVSFIDLDANPPKVVAEIEAPTSVVGPPMSVAVGPKEDFAIVTGAMKVSPADPTKQIPDNKVTVIDLATEGAGIVGTLKKATGIGTPAAPRTPKILATLEAGAGAAGVSINKTGTLALVANRNEGTVSVFTIAGKTLTAAGKVDLGNKDAGPSHVVFTPDGKSALVSRDADHKISVLSIDGAKVEYTKRDMNAGLRPYGLDISGKGDVAVVANIGIGQGDNDTVSVIDMAATPSRVVSTVTVGQTPEGIKMSPDGKFVAVAVMNGSNKPAASPFYKANGLLQVYSRTGTQLAKFAEVPVGKWCQGIAWTSNSRKLAVQCMVDEQVQVFNWNASKLTTAGTVKTTGGPAGIRTAEK
;
A
#
# COMPACT_ATOMS: atom_id res chain seq x y z
N MET A 1 11.13 -73.39 -53.07
CA MET A 1 11.00 -72.00 -53.56
C MET A 1 10.07 -71.25 -52.58
N SER A 2 10.63 -70.48 -51.69
CA SER A 2 9.88 -69.77 -50.63
C SER A 2 10.28 -68.31 -50.70
N SER A 3 9.38 -67.44 -51.16
CA SER A 3 9.51 -66.01 -51.25
C SER A 3 9.18 -65.37 -49.91
N ARG A 4 10.10 -64.76 -49.24
CA ARG A 4 9.94 -63.97 -48.03
C ARG A 4 9.70 -62.50 -48.42
N ALA A 5 8.49 -61.99 -48.20
CA ALA A 5 8.18 -60.56 -48.30
C ALA A 5 8.75 -59.84 -47.10
N ARG A 6 9.51 -58.77 -47.34
CA ARG A 6 10.01 -57.82 -46.31
C ARG A 6 8.98 -56.71 -46.15
N LEU A 7 8.38 -56.65 -44.97
CA LEU A 7 7.58 -55.48 -44.52
C LEU A 7 8.51 -54.37 -44.03
N SER A 8 8.53 -53.25 -44.73
CA SER A 8 9.20 -52.05 -44.28
C SER A 8 8.38 -51.33 -43.22
N ARG A 9 8.92 -51.14 -42.03
CA ARG A 9 8.31 -50.34 -40.96
C ARG A 9 8.58 -48.87 -41.24
N VAL A 10 7.56 -48.10 -41.55
CA VAL A 10 7.63 -46.64 -41.61
C VAL A 10 7.42 -46.14 -40.17
N SER A 11 8.48 -45.59 -39.60
CA SER A 11 8.41 -44.92 -38.29
C SER A 11 7.92 -43.49 -38.49
N ILE A 12 6.71 -43.19 -38.08
CA ILE A 12 6.19 -41.82 -37.99
C ILE A 12 6.72 -41.21 -36.68
N ALA A 13 7.71 -40.33 -36.82
CA ALA A 13 8.18 -39.51 -35.71
C ALA A 13 7.16 -38.39 -35.50
N ALA A 14 6.36 -38.49 -34.43
CA ALA A 14 5.50 -37.41 -33.98
C ALA A 14 6.34 -36.31 -33.31
N LEU A 15 6.48 -35.18 -34.00
CA LEU A 15 7.14 -33.98 -33.52
C LEU A 15 6.18 -33.28 -32.51
N LEU A 16 6.37 -33.50 -31.23
CA LEU A 16 5.69 -32.77 -30.16
C LEU A 16 6.29 -31.35 -30.10
N VAL A 17 5.64 -30.40 -30.76
CA VAL A 17 5.91 -28.99 -30.57
C VAL A 17 5.32 -28.58 -29.22
N SER A 18 6.16 -28.52 -28.19
CA SER A 18 5.81 -27.89 -26.91
C SER A 18 5.73 -26.37 -27.10
N VAL A 19 4.51 -25.87 -27.33
CA VAL A 19 4.23 -24.43 -27.26
C VAL A 19 4.31 -24.03 -25.80
N ALA A 20 5.45 -23.48 -25.41
CA ALA A 20 5.57 -22.79 -24.12
C ALA A 20 4.63 -21.58 -24.17
N PHE A 21 3.50 -21.65 -23.51
CA PHE A 21 2.66 -20.49 -23.24
C PHE A 21 3.41 -19.57 -22.28
N SER A 22 4.21 -18.67 -22.80
CA SER A 22 4.64 -17.49 -22.05
C SER A 22 3.38 -16.65 -21.78
N GLY A 23 2.76 -16.84 -20.63
CA GLY A 23 1.71 -15.96 -20.16
C GLY A 23 2.26 -14.55 -20.15
N PHE A 24 1.70 -13.65 -20.96
CA PHE A 24 2.05 -12.23 -20.89
C PHE A 24 1.80 -11.76 -19.46
N ALA A 25 2.87 -11.42 -18.74
CA ALA A 25 2.77 -10.82 -17.43
C ALA A 25 1.92 -9.55 -17.55
N ARG A 26 0.86 -9.45 -16.75
CA ARG A 26 0.05 -8.23 -16.66
C ARG A 26 0.95 -7.14 -16.09
N ALA A 27 0.90 -5.92 -16.67
CA ALA A 27 1.67 -4.80 -16.16
C ALA A 27 1.39 -4.58 -14.67
N GLU A 28 2.45 -4.41 -13.88
CA GLU A 28 2.37 -4.14 -12.45
C GLU A 28 1.78 -2.74 -12.22
N MET A 29 0.64 -2.69 -11.56
CA MET A 29 -0.10 -1.44 -11.37
C MET A 29 0.03 -0.97 -9.92
N ALA A 30 0.49 0.27 -9.73
CA ALA A 30 0.34 0.98 -8.46
C ALA A 30 -0.88 1.90 -8.52
N ILE A 31 -1.62 1.96 -7.41
CA ILE A 31 -2.76 2.86 -7.21
C ILE A 31 -2.33 3.91 -6.21
N SER A 32 -2.34 5.17 -6.61
CA SER A 32 -1.93 6.33 -5.82
C SER A 32 -3.15 7.19 -5.51
N ALA A 33 -3.50 7.31 -4.25
CA ALA A 33 -4.46 8.28 -3.74
C ALA A 33 -3.73 9.62 -3.57
N ASN A 34 -4.31 10.73 -4.07
CA ASN A 34 -3.69 12.04 -4.12
C ASN A 34 -4.63 13.08 -3.49
N ASP A 35 -4.15 13.77 -2.47
CA ASP A 35 -4.91 14.82 -1.76
C ASP A 35 -4.73 16.17 -2.48
N GLY A 36 -5.79 16.65 -3.10
CA GLY A 36 -5.80 17.96 -3.77
C GLY A 36 -6.22 19.10 -2.86
N LYS A 37 -6.83 18.81 -1.70
CA LYS A 37 -7.34 19.82 -0.75
C LYS A 37 -6.30 20.33 0.24
N VAL A 38 -5.06 19.82 0.19
CA VAL A 38 -3.98 20.23 1.09
C VAL A 38 -2.71 20.51 0.30
N LYS A 39 -2.07 21.62 0.63
CA LYS A 39 -0.69 21.95 0.21
C LYS A 39 0.16 22.27 1.43
N LEU A 40 1.42 21.91 1.36
CA LEU A 40 2.41 22.34 2.35
C LEU A 40 3.25 23.46 1.74
N VAL A 41 3.15 24.65 2.31
CA VAL A 41 3.92 25.83 1.88
C VAL A 41 4.79 26.26 3.04
N ASP A 42 6.10 26.18 2.88
CA ASP A 42 7.10 26.48 3.92
C ASP A 42 6.75 25.86 5.30
N GLY A 43 6.45 24.56 5.28
CA GLY A 43 6.13 23.80 6.50
C GLY A 43 4.75 24.05 7.10
N VAL A 44 3.93 24.90 6.47
CA VAL A 44 2.56 25.21 6.90
C VAL A 44 1.56 24.53 6.00
N VAL A 45 0.64 23.77 6.61
CA VAL A 45 -0.48 23.15 5.89
C VAL A 45 -1.49 24.21 5.50
N GLN A 46 -1.79 24.31 4.22
CA GLN A 46 -2.81 25.19 3.65
C GLN A 46 -3.94 24.38 3.04
N VAL A 47 -5.18 24.66 3.43
CA VAL A 47 -6.36 24.03 2.86
C VAL A 47 -6.72 24.69 1.54
N GLN A 48 -6.88 23.90 0.51
CA GLN A 48 -7.28 24.29 -0.84
C GLN A 48 -8.78 24.03 -1.00
N LYS A 49 -9.59 25.07 -0.87
CA LYS A 49 -11.07 25.00 -0.89
C LYS A 49 -11.61 24.23 -2.10
N ASP A 50 -11.05 24.50 -3.28
CA ASP A 50 -11.50 23.95 -4.55
C ASP A 50 -10.58 22.82 -5.05
N GLY A 51 -9.68 22.33 -4.17
CA GLY A 51 -8.76 21.25 -4.50
C GLY A 51 -9.50 19.93 -4.68
N LYS A 52 -9.16 19.21 -5.76
CA LYS A 52 -9.78 17.94 -6.11
C LYS A 52 -8.88 16.78 -5.74
N ASP A 53 -9.44 15.87 -4.98
CA ASP A 53 -8.77 14.60 -4.68
C ASP A 53 -8.85 13.67 -5.87
N THR A 54 -7.76 12.97 -6.16
CA THR A 54 -7.71 12.02 -7.27
C THR A 54 -7.12 10.68 -6.87
N VAL A 55 -7.38 9.67 -7.70
CA VAL A 55 -6.74 8.37 -7.63
C VAL A 55 -6.11 8.09 -8.99
N SER A 56 -4.77 8.05 -9.02
CA SER A 56 -4.00 7.76 -10.23
C SER A 56 -3.65 6.28 -10.30
N PHE A 57 -3.71 5.72 -11.51
CA PHE A 57 -3.33 4.35 -11.84
C PHE A 57 -2.02 4.40 -12.61
N ILE A 58 -0.95 3.86 -12.02
CA ILE A 58 0.42 4.01 -12.50
C ILE A 58 0.93 2.67 -13.00
N ASP A 59 1.27 2.59 -14.28
CA ASP A 59 1.98 1.45 -14.86
C ASP A 59 3.47 1.55 -14.48
N LEU A 60 3.89 0.68 -13.55
CA LEU A 60 5.27 0.61 -13.06
C LEU A 60 6.20 -0.12 -14.03
N ASP A 61 5.68 -0.91 -14.97
CA ASP A 61 6.47 -1.64 -15.96
C ASP A 61 6.74 -0.83 -17.21
N ALA A 62 5.98 0.22 -17.46
CA ALA A 62 6.30 1.19 -18.50
C ALA A 62 7.70 1.80 -18.27
N ASN A 63 8.38 2.15 -19.35
CA ASN A 63 9.69 2.79 -19.30
C ASN A 63 9.69 4.08 -20.12
N PRO A 64 9.63 5.27 -19.49
CA PRO A 64 9.50 5.49 -18.05
C PRO A 64 8.11 5.10 -17.51
N PRO A 65 7.95 4.90 -16.17
CA PRO A 65 6.66 4.70 -15.51
C PRO A 65 5.70 5.86 -15.82
N LYS A 66 4.39 5.57 -15.92
CA LYS A 66 3.40 6.58 -16.33
C LYS A 66 2.03 6.37 -15.71
N VAL A 67 1.27 7.46 -15.56
CA VAL A 67 -0.17 7.39 -15.28
C VAL A 67 -0.89 6.86 -16.52
N VAL A 68 -1.73 5.86 -16.35
CA VAL A 68 -2.54 5.26 -17.43
C VAL A 68 -4.02 5.58 -17.28
N ALA A 69 -4.45 6.00 -16.10
CA ALA A 69 -5.80 6.50 -15.82
C ALA A 69 -5.78 7.32 -14.53
N GLU A 70 -6.76 8.21 -14.38
CA GLU A 70 -7.01 8.97 -13.16
C GLU A 70 -8.53 9.21 -13.01
N ILE A 71 -9.02 9.15 -11.76
CA ILE A 71 -10.42 9.44 -11.42
C ILE A 71 -10.48 10.34 -10.19
N GLU A 72 -11.53 11.15 -10.05
CA GLU A 72 -11.81 11.90 -8.82
C GLU A 72 -12.43 10.96 -7.76
N ALA A 73 -11.85 10.94 -6.56
CA ALA A 73 -12.38 10.21 -5.41
C ALA A 73 -11.86 10.81 -4.12
N PRO A 74 -12.63 10.82 -3.01
CA PRO A 74 -12.19 11.31 -1.71
C PRO A 74 -10.94 10.57 -1.23
N THR A 75 -9.90 11.32 -0.87
CA THR A 75 -8.65 10.84 -0.29
C THR A 75 -8.23 11.74 0.86
N SER A 76 -7.10 11.48 1.50
CA SER A 76 -6.54 12.37 2.53
C SER A 76 -5.07 12.08 2.76
N VAL A 77 -4.28 13.14 2.94
CA VAL A 77 -2.90 13.04 3.41
C VAL A 77 -2.82 12.79 4.93
N VAL A 78 -3.90 13.07 5.66
CA VAL A 78 -3.96 12.82 7.10
C VAL A 78 -4.18 11.34 7.36
N GLY A 79 -3.33 10.76 8.17
CA GLY A 79 -3.21 9.32 8.41
C GLY A 79 -1.94 8.77 7.74
N PRO A 80 -1.57 7.51 8.02
CA PRO A 80 -0.44 6.89 7.35
C PRO A 80 -0.74 6.68 5.87
N PRO A 81 0.28 6.57 5.00
CA PRO A 81 0.13 6.45 3.56
C PRO A 81 -0.41 5.06 3.14
N MET A 82 -1.35 4.55 3.90
CA MET A 82 -1.99 3.23 3.82
C MET A 82 -3.49 3.33 3.53
N SER A 83 -3.93 4.45 2.95
CA SER A 83 -5.32 4.74 2.59
C SER A 83 -5.81 4.00 1.34
N VAL A 84 -4.99 3.12 0.77
CA VAL A 84 -5.30 2.30 -0.42
C VAL A 84 -5.11 0.83 -0.10
N ALA A 85 -6.05 -0.02 -0.52
CA ALA A 85 -5.88 -1.47 -0.55
C ALA A 85 -6.35 -2.01 -1.91
N VAL A 86 -5.62 -2.96 -2.47
CA VAL A 86 -5.93 -3.58 -3.77
C VAL A 86 -6.39 -5.01 -3.54
N GLY A 87 -7.50 -5.40 -4.15
CA GLY A 87 -8.01 -6.77 -4.08
C GLY A 87 -6.99 -7.78 -4.61
N PRO A 88 -6.92 -9.00 -4.05
CA PRO A 88 -5.89 -9.99 -4.40
C PRO A 88 -5.94 -10.45 -5.86
N LYS A 89 -7.07 -10.25 -6.55
CA LYS A 89 -7.23 -10.51 -7.99
C LYS A 89 -6.92 -9.30 -8.87
N GLU A 90 -6.53 -8.18 -8.29
CA GLU A 90 -6.31 -6.90 -8.97
C GLU A 90 -7.52 -6.41 -9.80
N ASP A 91 -8.72 -6.74 -9.37
CA ASP A 91 -9.95 -6.41 -10.06
C ASP A 91 -10.73 -5.26 -9.41
N PHE A 92 -10.40 -4.92 -8.15
CA PHE A 92 -10.91 -3.74 -7.45
C PHE A 92 -9.88 -3.16 -6.48
N ALA A 93 -10.11 -1.92 -6.07
CA ALA A 93 -9.39 -1.27 -4.98
C ALA A 93 -10.35 -0.60 -4.01
N ILE A 94 -9.89 -0.40 -2.78
CA ILE A 94 -10.56 0.41 -1.75
C ILE A 94 -9.66 1.60 -1.47
N VAL A 95 -10.25 2.80 -1.43
CA VAL A 95 -9.58 4.04 -1.05
C VAL A 95 -10.36 4.71 0.07
N THR A 96 -9.67 5.19 1.10
CA THR A 96 -10.26 5.86 2.26
C THR A 96 -9.92 7.35 2.27
N GLY A 97 -10.85 8.17 2.80
CA GLY A 97 -10.66 9.60 3.02
C GLY A 97 -10.85 9.93 4.50
N ALA A 98 -9.76 10.24 5.21
CA ALA A 98 -9.80 10.53 6.65
C ALA A 98 -10.30 11.95 6.97
N MET A 99 -10.09 12.89 6.06
CA MET A 99 -10.42 14.31 6.25
C MET A 99 -11.10 14.90 5.02
N LYS A 100 -11.95 15.89 5.24
CA LYS A 100 -12.56 16.74 4.19
C LYS A 100 -12.48 18.20 4.58
N VAL A 101 -12.63 19.09 3.61
CA VAL A 101 -12.79 20.52 3.87
C VAL A 101 -14.07 20.76 4.66
N SER A 102 -14.00 21.59 5.71
CA SER A 102 -15.16 21.93 6.51
C SER A 102 -16.16 22.77 5.71
N PRO A 103 -17.45 22.38 5.63
CA PRO A 103 -18.46 23.23 5.00
C PRO A 103 -18.69 24.55 5.75
N ALA A 104 -18.43 24.60 7.05
CA ALA A 104 -18.62 25.80 7.87
C ALA A 104 -17.41 26.75 7.81
N ASP A 105 -16.22 26.23 7.59
CA ASP A 105 -14.99 27.03 7.49
C ASP A 105 -14.05 26.39 6.45
N PRO A 106 -14.04 26.88 5.22
CA PRO A 106 -13.25 26.27 4.14
C PRO A 106 -11.73 26.41 4.30
N THR A 107 -11.26 27.07 5.34
CA THR A 107 -9.82 27.12 5.71
C THR A 107 -9.41 25.97 6.61
N LYS A 108 -10.36 25.13 7.03
CA LYS A 108 -10.15 24.02 7.96
C LYS A 108 -10.56 22.67 7.35
N GLN A 109 -9.99 21.63 7.89
CA GLN A 109 -10.43 20.25 7.65
C GLN A 109 -11.15 19.71 8.88
N ILE A 110 -12.12 18.84 8.62
CA ILE A 110 -12.82 18.05 9.63
C ILE A 110 -12.73 16.56 9.28
N PRO A 111 -12.90 15.64 10.24
CA PRO A 111 -12.92 14.21 9.98
C PRO A 111 -13.95 13.83 8.91
N ASP A 112 -13.55 12.96 8.00
CA ASP A 112 -14.41 12.28 7.04
C ASP A 112 -14.47 10.79 7.34
N ASN A 113 -15.35 10.06 6.66
CA ASN A 113 -15.59 8.63 6.90
C ASN A 113 -15.73 7.82 5.59
N LYS A 114 -15.28 8.38 4.48
CA LYS A 114 -15.53 7.78 3.15
C LYS A 114 -14.64 6.59 2.86
N VAL A 115 -15.26 5.55 2.31
CA VAL A 115 -14.65 4.33 1.79
C VAL A 115 -15.13 4.14 0.36
N THR A 116 -14.25 4.38 -0.60
CA THR A 116 -14.57 4.32 -2.03
C THR A 116 -14.08 3.00 -2.62
N VAL A 117 -14.98 2.27 -3.28
CA VAL A 117 -14.68 1.03 -4.00
C VAL A 117 -14.54 1.34 -5.48
N ILE A 118 -13.40 0.98 -6.05
CA ILE A 118 -13.05 1.29 -7.45
C ILE A 118 -12.91 -0.02 -8.23
N ASP A 119 -13.62 -0.14 -9.35
CA ASP A 119 -13.44 -1.21 -10.32
C ASP A 119 -12.14 -0.99 -11.11
N LEU A 120 -11.27 -2.00 -11.12
CA LEU A 120 -10.01 -2.01 -11.88
C LEU A 120 -10.12 -2.84 -13.16
N ALA A 121 -11.33 -3.29 -13.54
CA ALA A 121 -11.53 -4.14 -14.68
C ALA A 121 -11.01 -3.47 -15.95
N THR A 122 -10.29 -4.23 -16.77
CA THR A 122 -9.97 -3.85 -18.14
C THR A 122 -11.19 -4.17 -19.00
N GLU A 123 -11.69 -3.20 -19.76
CA GLU A 123 -12.59 -3.52 -20.84
C GLU A 123 -11.87 -4.49 -21.81
N GLY A 124 -12.45 -5.66 -22.05
CA GLY A 124 -11.88 -6.67 -22.97
C GLY A 124 -11.66 -8.07 -22.41
N ALA A 125 -12.13 -8.37 -21.20
CA ALA A 125 -12.15 -9.74 -20.65
C ALA A 125 -13.26 -10.63 -21.27
N GLY A 126 -13.89 -10.20 -22.35
CA GLY A 126 -14.84 -11.01 -23.11
C GLY A 126 -14.16 -11.99 -24.09
N ILE A 127 -14.93 -12.88 -24.71
CA ILE A 127 -14.47 -13.92 -25.65
C ILE A 127 -13.55 -13.33 -26.75
N VAL A 128 -13.77 -12.10 -27.19
CA VAL A 128 -12.94 -11.39 -28.16
C VAL A 128 -11.53 -11.07 -27.63
N GLY A 129 -11.40 -10.73 -26.35
CA GLY A 129 -10.09 -10.52 -25.68
C GLY A 129 -9.30 -11.82 -25.57
N THR A 130 -9.97 -12.93 -25.31
CA THR A 130 -9.36 -14.28 -25.23
C THR A 130 -8.88 -14.78 -26.59
N LEU A 131 -9.67 -14.56 -27.66
CA LEU A 131 -9.28 -14.91 -29.04
C LEU A 131 -8.12 -14.08 -29.57
N LYS A 132 -8.08 -12.74 -29.31
CA LYS A 132 -6.94 -11.88 -29.65
C LYS A 132 -5.67 -12.29 -28.91
N LYS A 133 -5.79 -12.79 -27.67
CA LYS A 133 -4.68 -13.32 -26.89
C LYS A 133 -4.08 -14.61 -27.47
N ALA A 134 -4.92 -15.44 -28.10
CA ALA A 134 -4.52 -16.71 -28.71
C ALA A 134 -3.82 -16.55 -30.07
N THR A 135 -4.07 -15.46 -30.79
CA THR A 135 -3.56 -15.26 -32.16
C THR A 135 -2.25 -14.47 -32.25
N GLY A 136 -1.73 -13.97 -31.12
CA GLY A 136 -0.42 -13.25 -31.09
C GLY A 136 -0.37 -11.95 -31.88
N ILE A 137 -1.48 -11.48 -32.46
CA ILE A 137 -1.57 -10.20 -33.14
C ILE A 137 -1.88 -9.14 -32.08
N GLY A 138 -0.79 -8.56 -31.49
CA GLY A 138 -0.85 -7.63 -30.40
C GLY A 138 -1.41 -6.26 -30.78
N THR A 139 -2.67 -6.02 -30.51
CA THR A 139 -3.10 -4.67 -30.13
C THR A 139 -2.69 -4.46 -28.66
N PRO A 140 -2.15 -3.29 -28.28
CA PRO A 140 -1.92 -2.95 -26.88
C PRO A 140 -3.17 -3.26 -26.06
N ALA A 141 -3.01 -3.74 -24.82
CA ALA A 141 -4.14 -3.93 -23.91
C ALA A 141 -4.96 -2.65 -23.90
N ALA A 142 -6.27 -2.76 -24.06
CA ALA A 142 -7.17 -1.61 -24.01
C ALA A 142 -6.91 -0.84 -22.70
N PRO A 143 -6.88 0.51 -22.73
CA PRO A 143 -6.65 1.29 -21.53
C PRO A 143 -7.67 0.89 -20.47
N ARG A 144 -7.22 0.73 -19.23
CA ARG A 144 -8.10 0.49 -18.08
C ARG A 144 -8.96 1.74 -17.92
N THR A 145 -10.27 1.54 -17.83
CA THR A 145 -11.20 2.62 -17.47
C THR A 145 -11.71 2.33 -16.06
N PRO A 146 -10.96 2.75 -15.03
CA PRO A 146 -11.39 2.57 -13.65
C PRO A 146 -12.67 3.39 -13.40
N LYS A 147 -13.57 2.85 -12.56
CA LYS A 147 -14.79 3.56 -12.18
C LYS A 147 -15.15 3.29 -10.73
N ILE A 148 -15.77 4.27 -10.08
CA ILE A 148 -16.31 4.09 -8.74
C ILE A 148 -17.52 3.18 -8.82
N LEU A 149 -17.48 2.08 -8.03
CA LEU A 149 -18.62 1.15 -7.87
C LEU A 149 -19.55 1.60 -6.75
N ALA A 150 -18.97 2.07 -5.63
CA ALA A 150 -19.69 2.52 -4.45
C ALA A 150 -18.83 3.44 -3.61
N THR A 151 -19.49 4.29 -2.82
CA THR A 151 -18.89 5.03 -1.71
C THR A 151 -19.70 4.70 -0.46
N LEU A 152 -19.05 4.07 0.51
CA LEU A 152 -19.61 3.67 1.80
C LEU A 152 -19.06 4.59 2.90
N GLU A 153 -19.55 4.34 4.12
CA GLU A 153 -19.11 5.05 5.31
C GLU A 153 -18.49 4.08 6.33
N ALA A 154 -17.32 4.45 6.84
CA ALA A 154 -16.68 3.84 8.00
C ALA A 154 -16.94 4.65 9.26
N GLY A 155 -16.07 4.62 10.25
CA GLY A 155 -16.05 5.56 11.36
C GLY A 155 -15.32 6.85 11.02
N ALA A 156 -15.41 7.84 11.91
CA ALA A 156 -14.78 9.14 11.73
C ALA A 156 -13.26 9.03 11.61
N GLY A 157 -12.71 9.70 10.61
CA GLY A 157 -11.27 9.66 10.30
C GLY A 157 -10.85 8.33 9.64
N ALA A 158 -11.59 7.85 8.63
CA ALA A 158 -11.28 6.62 7.89
C ALA A 158 -9.89 6.72 7.24
N ALA A 159 -8.86 6.15 7.88
CA ALA A 159 -7.45 6.27 7.52
C ALA A 159 -6.91 5.02 6.82
N GLY A 160 -6.13 4.19 7.52
CA GLY A 160 -5.54 3.00 6.91
C GLY A 160 -6.54 1.89 6.63
N VAL A 161 -6.42 1.26 5.46
CA VAL A 161 -7.30 0.16 5.02
C VAL A 161 -6.48 -1.06 4.63
N SER A 162 -6.99 -2.24 4.93
CA SER A 162 -6.39 -3.51 4.51
C SER A 162 -7.48 -4.49 4.07
N ILE A 163 -7.14 -5.35 3.10
CA ILE A 163 -7.97 -6.46 2.63
C ILE A 163 -7.26 -7.76 3.01
N ASN A 164 -8.00 -8.76 3.52
CA ASN A 164 -7.39 -10.05 3.83
C ASN A 164 -6.97 -10.80 2.54
N LYS A 165 -6.07 -11.76 2.67
CA LYS A 165 -5.50 -12.50 1.54
C LYS A 165 -6.54 -13.24 0.68
N THR A 166 -7.68 -13.61 1.25
CA THR A 166 -8.78 -14.25 0.51
C THR A 166 -9.68 -13.26 -0.23
N GLY A 167 -9.55 -11.95 0.04
CA GLY A 167 -10.40 -10.92 -0.56
C GLY A 167 -11.85 -10.95 -0.08
N THR A 168 -12.09 -11.44 1.14
CA THR A 168 -13.42 -11.61 1.72
C THR A 168 -13.74 -10.65 2.86
N LEU A 169 -12.72 -9.98 3.39
CA LEU A 169 -12.84 -9.06 4.52
C LEU A 169 -11.94 -7.83 4.30
N ALA A 170 -12.45 -6.64 4.63
CA ALA A 170 -11.67 -5.42 4.74
C ALA A 170 -11.83 -4.80 6.13
N LEU A 171 -10.74 -4.23 6.63
CA LEU A 171 -10.69 -3.48 7.88
C LEU A 171 -10.24 -2.05 7.60
N VAL A 172 -10.88 -1.08 8.26
CA VAL A 172 -10.56 0.35 8.14
C VAL A 172 -10.33 0.93 9.53
N ALA A 173 -9.16 1.50 9.77
CA ALA A 173 -8.84 2.21 11.01
C ALA A 173 -9.54 3.58 11.03
N ASN A 174 -10.33 3.85 12.07
CA ASN A 174 -11.11 5.09 12.23
C ASN A 174 -10.39 6.00 13.24
N ARG A 175 -9.51 6.85 12.74
CA ARG A 175 -8.54 7.63 13.51
C ARG A 175 -9.16 8.55 14.56
N ASN A 176 -10.30 9.16 14.24
CA ASN A 176 -10.98 10.12 15.11
C ASN A 176 -12.14 9.51 15.93
N GLU A 177 -12.25 8.17 15.93
CA GLU A 177 -13.30 7.45 16.66
C GLU A 177 -12.73 6.39 17.62
N GLY A 178 -11.45 6.01 17.46
CA GLY A 178 -10.82 4.96 18.29
C GLY A 178 -11.34 3.56 17.97
N THR A 179 -11.86 3.33 16.76
CA THR A 179 -12.46 2.06 16.33
C THR A 179 -11.83 1.52 15.04
N VAL A 180 -12.19 0.28 14.68
CA VAL A 180 -11.91 -0.33 13.38
C VAL A 180 -13.21 -0.75 12.74
N SER A 181 -13.54 -0.23 11.56
CA SER A 181 -14.70 -0.68 10.79
C SER A 181 -14.41 -2.00 10.08
N VAL A 182 -15.40 -2.89 10.05
CA VAL A 182 -15.35 -4.21 9.44
C VAL A 182 -16.30 -4.23 8.25
N PHE A 183 -15.79 -4.66 7.09
CA PHE A 183 -16.58 -4.86 5.87
C PHE A 183 -16.37 -6.27 5.35
N THR A 184 -17.46 -7.00 5.06
CA THR A 184 -17.40 -8.22 4.27
C THR A 184 -17.32 -7.89 2.79
N ILE A 185 -16.65 -8.74 2.02
CA ILE A 185 -16.46 -8.57 0.57
C ILE A 185 -17.02 -9.79 -0.17
N ALA A 186 -17.92 -9.56 -1.09
CA ALA A 186 -18.45 -10.56 -2.03
C ALA A 186 -18.20 -10.07 -3.46
N GLY A 187 -17.22 -10.68 -4.16
CA GLY A 187 -16.73 -10.16 -5.43
C GLY A 187 -16.11 -8.75 -5.25
N LYS A 188 -16.79 -7.71 -5.76
CA LYS A 188 -16.38 -6.30 -5.60
C LYS A 188 -17.35 -5.51 -4.71
N THR A 189 -18.31 -6.18 -4.08
CA THR A 189 -19.30 -5.54 -3.22
C THR A 189 -18.85 -5.60 -1.78
N LEU A 190 -18.74 -4.44 -1.15
CA LEU A 190 -18.48 -4.29 0.28
C LEU A 190 -19.79 -4.12 1.04
N THR A 191 -19.92 -4.81 2.17
CA THR A 191 -21.04 -4.66 3.08
C THR A 191 -20.53 -4.42 4.50
N ALA A 192 -21.01 -3.36 5.17
CA ALA A 192 -20.63 -3.09 6.55
C ALA A 192 -21.07 -4.25 7.46
N ALA A 193 -20.13 -4.74 8.28
CA ALA A 193 -20.32 -5.88 9.18
C ALA A 193 -20.11 -5.51 10.65
N GLY A 194 -19.91 -4.22 10.96
CA GLY A 194 -19.76 -3.73 12.32
C GLY A 194 -18.51 -2.88 12.54
N LYS A 195 -18.24 -2.60 13.82
CA LYS A 195 -17.07 -1.86 14.28
C LYS A 195 -16.49 -2.53 15.53
N VAL A 196 -15.18 -2.48 15.66
CA VAL A 196 -14.42 -2.94 16.83
C VAL A 196 -13.99 -1.71 17.63
N ASP A 197 -14.44 -1.59 18.85
CA ASP A 197 -14.01 -0.56 19.81
C ASP A 197 -12.64 -0.96 20.40
N LEU A 198 -11.65 -0.07 20.31
CA LEU A 198 -10.31 -0.29 20.88
C LEU A 198 -10.18 0.18 22.33
N GLY A 199 -11.29 0.55 22.96
CA GLY A 199 -11.37 0.92 24.38
C GLY A 199 -10.82 2.31 24.72
N ASN A 200 -10.46 3.11 23.74
CA ASN A 200 -10.04 4.50 23.88
C ASN A 200 -10.38 5.26 22.58
N LYS A 201 -11.35 6.18 22.67
CA LYS A 201 -11.79 6.98 21.52
C LYS A 201 -10.70 7.88 20.93
N ASP A 202 -9.71 8.23 21.74
CA ASP A 202 -8.61 9.12 21.39
C ASP A 202 -7.32 8.33 21.05
N ALA A 203 -7.41 7.01 20.85
CA ALA A 203 -6.28 6.12 20.54
C ALA A 203 -5.57 6.46 19.22
N GLY A 204 -6.26 7.11 18.30
CA GLY A 204 -5.72 7.42 16.97
C GLY A 204 -5.34 6.18 16.16
N PRO A 205 -6.23 5.18 15.97
CA PRO A 205 -5.90 4.04 15.12
C PRO A 205 -5.59 4.54 13.70
N SER A 206 -4.38 4.24 13.23
CA SER A 206 -3.83 4.82 12.01
C SER A 206 -3.79 3.82 10.87
N HIS A 207 -3.30 2.60 11.12
CA HIS A 207 -3.26 1.53 10.14
C HIS A 207 -3.72 0.21 10.75
N VAL A 208 -4.28 -0.65 9.92
CA VAL A 208 -4.63 -2.03 10.25
C VAL A 208 -4.06 -2.96 9.20
N VAL A 209 -3.49 -4.10 9.60
CA VAL A 209 -2.95 -5.10 8.68
C VAL A 209 -3.30 -6.50 9.14
N PHE A 210 -3.78 -7.34 8.23
CA PHE A 210 -4.09 -8.75 8.50
C PHE A 210 -2.82 -9.58 8.64
N THR A 211 -2.85 -10.60 9.50
CA THR A 211 -1.91 -11.71 9.39
C THR A 211 -2.22 -12.52 8.12
N PRO A 212 -1.22 -13.13 7.46
CA PRO A 212 -1.43 -13.88 6.21
C PRO A 212 -2.39 -15.07 6.32
N ASP A 213 -2.56 -15.63 7.53
CA ASP A 213 -3.54 -16.69 7.81
C ASP A 213 -4.97 -16.17 7.98
N GLY A 214 -5.16 -14.84 8.01
CA GLY A 214 -6.45 -14.18 8.16
C GLY A 214 -7.11 -14.32 9.53
N LYS A 215 -6.41 -14.88 10.54
CA LYS A 215 -6.97 -15.15 11.88
C LYS A 215 -6.77 -13.99 12.85
N SER A 216 -5.93 -13.04 12.51
CA SER A 216 -5.63 -11.88 13.34
C SER A 216 -5.35 -10.65 12.49
N ALA A 217 -5.36 -9.49 13.14
CA ALA A 217 -4.85 -8.26 12.57
C ALA A 217 -4.13 -7.44 13.64
N LEU A 218 -3.18 -6.61 13.21
CA LEU A 218 -2.53 -5.62 14.05
C LEU A 218 -3.04 -4.24 13.69
N VAL A 219 -3.22 -3.39 14.71
CA VAL A 219 -3.65 -1.99 14.56
C VAL A 219 -2.63 -1.08 15.21
N SER A 220 -2.02 -0.17 14.44
CA SER A 220 -1.18 0.89 15.01
C SER A 220 -2.08 2.01 15.57
N ARG A 221 -1.77 2.46 16.78
CA ARG A 221 -2.48 3.50 17.53
C ARG A 221 -1.47 4.58 17.89
N ASP A 222 -1.42 5.63 17.08
CA ASP A 222 -0.33 6.61 17.22
C ASP A 222 -0.51 7.56 18.42
N ALA A 223 -1.73 7.84 18.83
CA ALA A 223 -1.98 8.79 19.90
C ALA A 223 -1.71 8.20 21.31
N ASP A 224 -1.88 6.89 21.50
CA ASP A 224 -1.58 6.21 22.77
C ASP A 224 -0.42 5.20 22.69
N HIS A 225 0.36 5.27 21.62
CA HIS A 225 1.66 4.59 21.45
C HIS A 225 1.62 3.07 21.50
N LYS A 226 0.56 2.45 20.98
CA LYS A 226 0.32 1.00 21.05
C LYS A 226 0.15 0.34 19.69
N ILE A 227 0.37 -0.96 19.68
CA ILE A 227 -0.09 -1.86 18.64
C ILE A 227 -1.10 -2.82 19.26
N SER A 228 -2.36 -2.73 18.83
CA SER A 228 -3.44 -3.62 19.30
C SER A 228 -3.54 -4.86 18.44
N VAL A 229 -3.92 -5.97 19.07
CA VAL A 229 -4.16 -7.26 18.40
C VAL A 229 -5.66 -7.51 18.31
N LEU A 230 -6.14 -7.75 17.08
CA LEU A 230 -7.49 -8.21 16.81
C LEU A 230 -7.49 -9.72 16.54
N SER A 231 -8.51 -10.43 16.99
CA SER A 231 -8.83 -11.80 16.59
C SER A 231 -9.92 -11.79 15.52
N ILE A 232 -9.85 -12.75 14.59
CA ILE A 232 -10.75 -12.82 13.44
C ILE A 232 -11.25 -14.26 13.29
N ASP A 233 -12.57 -14.39 13.26
CA ASP A 233 -13.29 -15.64 12.95
C ASP A 233 -14.40 -15.34 11.93
N GLY A 234 -14.12 -15.59 10.65
CA GLY A 234 -14.97 -15.17 9.55
C GLY A 234 -15.16 -13.65 9.53
N ALA A 235 -16.39 -13.18 9.66
CA ALA A 235 -16.71 -11.75 9.75
C ALA A 235 -16.68 -11.19 11.19
N LYS A 236 -16.53 -12.07 12.19
CA LYS A 236 -16.43 -11.67 13.58
C LYS A 236 -15.01 -11.20 13.86
N VAL A 237 -14.86 -9.92 14.20
CA VAL A 237 -13.58 -9.29 14.51
C VAL A 237 -13.67 -8.71 15.91
N GLU A 238 -12.75 -9.05 16.79
CA GLU A 238 -12.78 -8.63 18.20
C GLU A 238 -11.42 -8.09 18.66
N TYR A 239 -11.43 -7.07 19.49
CA TYR A 239 -10.24 -6.60 20.16
C TYR A 239 -9.90 -7.56 21.32
N THR A 240 -8.73 -8.16 21.26
CA THR A 240 -8.27 -9.17 22.23
C THR A 240 -7.88 -8.59 23.59
N LYS A 241 -7.93 -7.25 23.77
CA LYS A 241 -7.40 -6.51 24.91
C LYS A 241 -5.89 -6.64 25.10
N ARG A 242 -5.20 -7.16 24.09
CA ARG A 242 -3.77 -7.32 24.08
C ARG A 242 -3.14 -6.22 23.23
N ASP A 243 -2.24 -5.47 23.85
CA ASP A 243 -1.45 -4.41 23.24
C ASP A 243 0.05 -4.69 23.38
N MET A 244 0.82 -4.14 22.44
CA MET A 244 2.27 -4.08 22.48
C MET A 244 2.71 -2.62 22.43
N ASN A 245 3.77 -2.27 23.17
CA ASN A 245 4.45 -0.99 23.02
C ASN A 245 5.50 -1.15 21.91
N ALA A 246 5.37 -0.37 20.83
CA ALA A 246 6.34 -0.41 19.74
C ALA A 246 7.39 0.72 19.89
N GLY A 247 6.96 1.95 19.84
CA GLY A 247 7.77 3.15 19.97
C GLY A 247 6.87 4.36 20.05
N LEU A 248 7.43 5.55 19.95
CA LEU A 248 6.67 6.77 20.04
C LEU A 248 5.86 7.00 18.76
N ARG A 249 4.52 6.99 18.87
CA ARG A 249 3.57 7.17 17.79
C ARG A 249 3.73 6.16 16.64
N PRO A 250 3.45 4.87 16.87
CA PRO A 250 3.46 3.86 15.81
C PRO A 250 2.42 4.21 14.74
N TYR A 251 2.83 4.17 13.46
CA TYR A 251 2.05 4.72 12.35
C TYR A 251 1.94 3.72 11.20
N GLY A 252 2.81 3.76 10.22
CA GLY A 252 2.89 2.75 9.17
C GLY A 252 3.24 1.38 9.74
N LEU A 253 2.56 0.34 9.29
CA LEU A 253 2.69 -1.02 9.79
C LEU A 253 2.62 -2.01 8.61
N ASP A 254 3.47 -3.04 8.62
CA ASP A 254 3.42 -4.11 7.63
C ASP A 254 3.78 -5.47 8.24
N ILE A 255 3.30 -6.56 7.64
CA ILE A 255 3.57 -7.95 8.04
C ILE A 255 4.18 -8.69 6.86
N SER A 256 5.20 -9.52 7.12
CA SER A 256 5.79 -10.39 6.11
C SER A 256 4.77 -11.34 5.49
N GLY A 257 4.94 -11.69 4.21
CA GLY A 257 4.07 -12.65 3.53
C GLY A 257 4.04 -14.05 4.20
N LYS A 258 5.05 -14.37 5.04
CA LYS A 258 5.10 -15.59 5.88
C LYS A 258 4.38 -15.44 7.22
N GLY A 259 4.08 -14.20 7.64
CA GLY A 259 3.48 -13.93 8.95
C GLY A 259 4.43 -14.09 10.13
N ASP A 260 5.74 -14.22 9.90
CA ASP A 260 6.75 -14.43 10.94
C ASP A 260 7.22 -13.14 11.61
N VAL A 261 7.16 -12.02 10.91
CA VAL A 261 7.64 -10.71 11.38
C VAL A 261 6.68 -9.60 10.96
N ALA A 262 6.42 -8.64 11.85
CA ALA A 262 5.83 -7.35 11.51
C ALA A 262 6.84 -6.22 11.78
N VAL A 263 6.68 -5.10 11.06
CA VAL A 263 7.50 -3.90 11.19
C VAL A 263 6.60 -2.68 11.32
N VAL A 264 7.00 -1.74 12.17
CA VAL A 264 6.22 -0.55 12.49
C VAL A 264 7.11 0.68 12.44
N ALA A 265 6.72 1.68 11.65
CA ALA A 265 7.35 2.99 11.66
C ALA A 265 6.80 3.80 12.84
N ASN A 266 7.68 4.30 13.71
CA ASN A 266 7.35 5.16 14.83
C ASN A 266 7.71 6.58 14.46
N ILE A 267 6.73 7.46 14.28
CA ILE A 267 6.92 8.79 13.67
C ILE A 267 7.43 9.86 14.66
N GLY A 268 7.57 9.52 15.95
CA GLY A 268 8.02 10.46 16.96
C GLY A 268 7.10 11.67 17.12
N ILE A 269 7.66 12.75 17.63
CA ILE A 269 6.93 14.02 17.83
C ILE A 269 7.29 15.09 16.79
N GLY A 270 8.21 14.78 15.88
CA GLY A 270 8.61 15.69 14.81
C GLY A 270 9.41 16.90 15.29
N GLN A 271 10.21 16.77 16.33
CA GLN A 271 11.06 17.84 16.89
C GLN A 271 12.54 17.71 16.50
N GLY A 272 12.83 16.98 15.42
CA GLY A 272 14.18 16.81 14.90
C GLY A 272 14.97 15.64 15.49
N ASP A 273 14.34 14.86 16.36
CA ASP A 273 14.87 13.61 16.89
C ASP A 273 14.94 12.51 15.81
N ASN A 274 15.80 11.55 16.05
CA ASN A 274 15.87 10.34 15.23
C ASN A 274 14.85 9.31 15.72
N ASP A 275 13.84 9.11 14.92
CA ASP A 275 12.78 8.16 15.17
C ASP A 275 13.13 6.74 14.71
N THR A 276 12.26 5.78 14.94
CA THR A 276 12.62 4.37 14.90
C THR A 276 11.67 3.52 14.06
N VAL A 277 12.14 2.33 13.70
CA VAL A 277 11.31 1.19 13.26
C VAL A 277 11.37 0.11 14.32
N SER A 278 10.23 -0.35 14.79
CA SER A 278 10.13 -1.51 15.69
C SER A 278 9.88 -2.78 14.89
N VAL A 279 10.49 -3.89 15.35
CA VAL A 279 10.33 -5.23 14.78
C VAL A 279 9.59 -6.10 15.78
N ILE A 280 8.50 -6.71 15.32
CA ILE A 280 7.64 -7.59 16.11
C ILE A 280 7.89 -9.03 15.65
N ASP A 281 8.30 -9.90 16.58
CA ASP A 281 8.33 -11.33 16.38
C ASP A 281 6.91 -11.88 16.46
N MET A 282 6.34 -12.20 15.29
CA MET A 282 5.00 -12.75 15.16
C MET A 282 4.94 -14.26 15.40
N ALA A 283 6.07 -14.95 15.30
CA ALA A 283 6.18 -16.39 15.59
C ALA A 283 6.23 -16.68 17.11
N ALA A 284 6.62 -15.69 17.90
CA ALA A 284 6.59 -15.81 19.36
C ALA A 284 5.15 -15.92 19.89
N THR A 285 4.97 -16.70 20.95
CA THR A 285 3.69 -16.84 21.66
C THR A 285 3.87 -16.36 23.10
N PRO A 286 3.33 -15.18 23.44
CA PRO A 286 2.65 -14.19 22.59
C PRO A 286 3.63 -13.43 21.66
N SER A 287 3.15 -12.92 20.52
CA SER A 287 3.94 -12.04 19.65
C SER A 287 4.39 -10.79 20.42
N ARG A 288 5.59 -10.26 20.15
CA ARG A 288 6.18 -9.18 20.94
C ARG A 288 7.19 -8.37 20.14
N VAL A 289 7.40 -7.12 20.51
CA VAL A 289 8.50 -6.30 20.00
C VAL A 289 9.82 -6.87 20.50
N VAL A 290 10.75 -7.11 19.59
CA VAL A 290 12.05 -7.77 19.91
C VAL A 290 13.26 -6.91 19.50
N SER A 291 13.05 -5.91 18.64
CA SER A 291 14.12 -5.04 18.17
C SER A 291 13.57 -3.66 17.80
N THR A 292 14.43 -2.65 17.88
CA THR A 292 14.16 -1.29 17.45
C THR A 292 15.38 -0.75 16.73
N VAL A 293 15.16 -0.16 15.54
CA VAL A 293 16.23 0.39 14.68
C VAL A 293 15.98 1.87 14.46
N THR A 294 16.99 2.70 14.71
CA THR A 294 16.95 4.14 14.41
C THR A 294 17.02 4.37 12.91
N VAL A 295 16.13 5.21 12.36
CA VAL A 295 16.01 5.43 10.92
C VAL A 295 16.11 6.90 10.50
N GLY A 296 15.81 7.85 11.37
CA GLY A 296 15.85 9.29 11.11
C GLY A 296 14.54 9.99 11.44
N GLN A 297 14.42 11.28 11.08
CA GLN A 297 13.29 12.11 11.45
C GLN A 297 12.01 11.67 10.73
N THR A 298 10.98 11.31 11.48
CA THR A 298 9.60 11.07 11.03
C THR A 298 9.51 10.04 9.89
N PRO A 299 9.79 8.75 10.15
CA PRO A 299 9.48 7.68 9.21
C PRO A 299 7.97 7.46 9.16
N GLU A 300 7.34 7.54 7.99
CA GLU A 300 5.89 7.31 7.87
C GLU A 300 5.56 6.03 7.12
N GLY A 301 6.05 5.92 5.89
CA GLY A 301 5.82 4.76 5.05
C GLY A 301 6.80 3.65 5.37
N ILE A 302 6.27 2.45 5.54
CA ILE A 302 7.05 1.23 5.70
C ILE A 302 6.40 0.11 4.89
N LYS A 303 7.22 -0.66 4.17
CA LYS A 303 6.73 -1.81 3.41
C LYS A 303 7.79 -2.88 3.29
N MET A 304 7.43 -4.12 3.59
CA MET A 304 8.28 -5.28 3.33
C MET A 304 8.24 -5.65 1.86
N SER A 305 9.37 -6.09 1.32
CA SER A 305 9.39 -6.65 -0.03
C SER A 305 8.58 -7.94 -0.09
N PRO A 306 7.87 -8.26 -1.19
CA PRO A 306 7.10 -9.49 -1.33
C PRO A 306 7.89 -10.77 -1.05
N ASP A 307 9.20 -10.80 -1.34
CA ASP A 307 10.09 -11.92 -1.02
C ASP A 307 10.49 -11.98 0.47
N GLY A 308 10.08 -10.99 1.27
CA GLY A 308 10.30 -10.91 2.71
C GLY A 308 11.75 -10.64 3.13
N LYS A 309 12.66 -10.30 2.20
CA LYS A 309 14.08 -10.12 2.48
C LYS A 309 14.46 -8.70 2.84
N PHE A 310 13.65 -7.71 2.44
CA PHE A 310 13.93 -6.31 2.61
C PHE A 310 12.76 -5.56 3.22
N VAL A 311 13.06 -4.46 3.90
CA VAL A 311 12.10 -3.49 4.43
C VAL A 311 12.47 -2.13 3.88
N ALA A 312 11.54 -1.49 3.16
CA ALA A 312 11.70 -0.12 2.71
C ALA A 312 11.02 0.84 3.68
N VAL A 313 11.67 1.97 3.97
CA VAL A 313 11.19 3.01 4.87
C VAL A 313 11.31 4.37 4.18
N ALA A 314 10.20 5.11 4.10
CA ALA A 314 10.21 6.51 3.70
C ALA A 314 10.35 7.38 4.95
N VAL A 315 11.43 8.14 4.98
CA VAL A 315 11.77 9.05 6.09
C VAL A 315 11.60 10.47 5.60
N MET A 316 10.75 11.27 6.26
CA MET A 316 10.56 12.68 5.91
C MET A 316 11.85 13.49 6.03
N ASN A 317 12.70 13.14 6.99
CA ASN A 317 14.01 13.75 7.21
C ASN A 317 13.95 15.29 7.42
N GLY A 318 12.83 15.81 7.90
CA GLY A 318 12.61 17.24 8.06
C GLY A 318 12.30 18.01 6.78
N SER A 319 12.11 17.34 5.63
CA SER A 319 11.78 18.00 4.35
C SER A 319 10.38 18.64 4.32
N ASN A 320 9.56 18.36 5.31
CA ASN A 320 8.25 18.96 5.56
C ASN A 320 8.31 20.18 6.53
N LYS A 321 9.50 20.58 7.01
CA LYS A 321 9.67 21.70 7.94
C LYS A 321 9.81 23.02 7.18
N PRO A 322 9.55 24.18 7.82
CA PRO A 322 9.94 25.48 7.30
C PRO A 322 11.44 25.55 7.02
N ALA A 323 11.84 26.28 5.98
CA ALA A 323 13.25 26.42 5.63
C ALA A 323 14.10 27.03 6.76
N ALA A 324 13.50 27.87 7.61
CA ALA A 324 14.14 28.47 8.78
C ALA A 324 14.28 27.52 9.98
N SER A 325 13.67 26.32 9.94
CA SER A 325 13.77 25.35 11.03
C SER A 325 15.18 24.76 11.13
N PRO A 326 15.77 24.64 12.34
CA PRO A 326 17.06 23.98 12.51
C PRO A 326 17.03 22.49 12.12
N PHE A 327 15.84 21.91 12.01
CA PHE A 327 15.62 20.51 11.64
C PHE A 327 15.32 20.32 10.14
N TYR A 328 15.26 21.43 9.37
CA TYR A 328 15.00 21.36 7.94
C TYR A 328 16.11 20.63 7.18
N LYS A 329 15.70 19.78 6.26
CA LYS A 329 16.54 19.18 5.21
C LYS A 329 15.82 19.32 3.87
N ALA A 330 16.59 19.51 2.81
CA ALA A 330 16.04 19.72 1.47
C ALA A 330 15.30 18.50 0.91
N ASN A 331 15.67 17.30 1.38
CA ASN A 331 15.20 16.03 0.84
C ASN A 331 14.77 15.07 1.95
N GLY A 332 13.73 14.28 1.65
CA GLY A 332 13.44 13.04 2.35
C GLY A 332 14.42 11.94 1.98
N LEU A 333 14.28 10.78 2.61
CA LEU A 333 15.12 9.61 2.35
C LEU A 333 14.25 8.37 2.07
N LEU A 334 14.65 7.58 1.09
CA LEU A 334 14.22 6.19 0.97
C LEU A 334 15.35 5.30 1.48
N GLN A 335 15.08 4.57 2.54
CA GLN A 335 15.99 3.60 3.13
C GLN A 335 15.51 2.19 2.88
N VAL A 336 16.42 1.28 2.57
CA VAL A 336 16.14 -0.15 2.46
C VAL A 336 17.01 -0.89 3.46
N TYR A 337 16.37 -1.73 4.25
CA TYR A 337 17.00 -2.59 5.26
C TYR A 337 16.94 -4.03 4.78
N SER A 338 18.04 -4.77 4.90
CA SER A 338 18.02 -6.23 4.77
C SER A 338 17.47 -6.86 6.04
N ARG A 339 16.71 -7.93 5.89
CA ARG A 339 16.10 -8.68 6.99
C ARG A 339 16.70 -10.08 7.12
N THR A 340 17.12 -10.43 8.31
CA THR A 340 17.50 -11.80 8.68
C THR A 340 16.79 -12.16 9.99
N GLY A 341 15.78 -13.04 9.90
CA GLY A 341 14.91 -13.31 11.03
C GLY A 341 14.19 -12.02 11.48
N THR A 342 14.40 -11.63 12.73
CA THR A 342 13.87 -10.38 13.34
C THR A 342 14.88 -9.24 13.35
N GLN A 343 16.04 -9.40 12.72
CA GLN A 343 17.07 -8.35 12.64
C GLN A 343 16.95 -7.56 11.34
N LEU A 344 17.09 -6.24 11.45
CA LEU A 344 17.18 -5.31 10.33
C LEU A 344 18.56 -4.66 10.31
N ALA A 345 19.19 -4.63 9.15
CA ALA A 345 20.44 -3.90 8.92
C ALA A 345 20.27 -2.96 7.73
N LYS A 346 20.65 -1.68 7.89
CA LYS A 346 20.57 -0.69 6.80
C LYS A 346 21.44 -1.16 5.65
N PHE A 347 20.84 -1.23 4.47
CA PHE A 347 21.46 -1.81 3.29
C PHE A 347 21.65 -0.79 2.17
N ALA A 348 20.66 0.05 1.90
CA ALA A 348 20.73 1.09 0.89
C ALA A 348 19.96 2.34 1.33
N GLU A 349 20.36 3.50 0.81
CA GLU A 349 19.71 4.78 1.03
C GLU A 349 19.86 5.66 -0.21
N VAL A 350 18.80 6.38 -0.58
CA VAL A 350 18.83 7.42 -1.60
C VAL A 350 18.00 8.61 -1.16
N PRO A 351 18.40 9.85 -1.55
CA PRO A 351 17.55 11.02 -1.35
C PRO A 351 16.31 10.91 -2.25
N VAL A 352 15.18 11.37 -1.73
CA VAL A 352 13.91 11.48 -2.44
C VAL A 352 13.36 12.90 -2.31
N GLY A 353 12.20 13.20 -2.84
CA GLY A 353 11.58 14.52 -2.77
C GLY A 353 11.20 14.96 -1.35
N LYS A 354 10.30 15.92 -1.27
CA LYS A 354 9.85 16.51 -0.01
C LYS A 354 8.56 15.86 0.49
N TRP A 355 8.50 15.63 1.82
CA TRP A 355 7.41 14.94 2.49
C TRP A 355 7.05 13.64 1.76
N CYS A 356 8.05 12.79 1.59
CA CYS A 356 7.81 11.48 1.01
C CYS A 356 7.33 10.52 2.09
N GLN A 357 6.24 9.77 1.78
CA GLN A 357 5.55 8.94 2.77
C GLN A 357 5.14 7.57 2.23
N GLY A 358 4.36 7.49 1.14
CA GLY A 358 3.86 6.22 0.62
C GLY A 358 4.93 5.38 -0.08
N ILE A 359 4.90 4.06 0.15
CA ILE A 359 5.78 3.09 -0.51
C ILE A 359 4.97 1.92 -1.05
N ALA A 360 5.30 1.49 -2.28
CA ALA A 360 4.82 0.24 -2.84
C ALA A 360 5.98 -0.51 -3.52
N TRP A 361 6.02 -1.83 -3.32
CA TRP A 361 6.88 -2.74 -4.06
C TRP A 361 6.12 -3.34 -5.25
N THR A 362 6.81 -3.63 -6.34
CA THR A 362 6.29 -4.55 -7.34
C THR A 362 6.27 -5.98 -6.79
N SER A 363 5.32 -6.80 -7.26
CA SER A 363 5.12 -8.18 -6.79
C SER A 363 6.37 -9.06 -6.92
N ASN A 364 7.25 -8.75 -7.88
CA ASN A 364 8.52 -9.42 -8.09
C ASN A 364 9.69 -8.86 -7.26
N SER A 365 9.44 -7.92 -6.36
CA SER A 365 10.44 -7.23 -5.52
C SER A 365 11.54 -6.49 -6.31
N ARG A 366 11.27 -6.06 -7.56
CA ARG A 366 12.29 -5.44 -8.43
C ARG A 366 12.17 -3.94 -8.58
N LYS A 367 11.04 -3.37 -8.20
CA LYS A 367 10.83 -1.91 -8.22
C LYS A 367 10.19 -1.43 -6.93
N LEU A 368 10.49 -0.19 -6.60
CA LEU A 368 9.92 0.57 -5.49
C LEU A 368 9.32 1.86 -6.04
N ALA A 369 8.10 2.16 -5.67
CA ALA A 369 7.48 3.45 -5.87
C ALA A 369 7.41 4.20 -4.54
N VAL A 370 7.77 5.48 -4.52
CA VAL A 370 7.75 6.36 -3.34
C VAL A 370 7.00 7.63 -3.67
N GLN A 371 5.99 7.94 -2.88
CA GLN A 371 5.17 9.15 -3.03
C GLN A 371 5.80 10.32 -2.29
N CYS A 372 5.90 11.49 -2.95
CA CYS A 372 6.41 12.73 -2.37
C CYS A 372 5.34 13.83 -2.50
N MET A 373 4.66 14.10 -1.39
CA MET A 373 3.44 14.91 -1.33
C MET A 373 3.67 16.35 -1.82
N VAL A 374 4.73 17.01 -1.34
CA VAL A 374 5.02 18.41 -1.67
C VAL A 374 5.40 18.58 -3.14
N ASP A 375 6.06 17.60 -3.71
CA ASP A 375 6.51 17.63 -5.11
C ASP A 375 5.42 17.14 -6.08
N GLU A 376 4.27 16.71 -5.58
CA GLU A 376 3.15 16.16 -6.36
C GLU A 376 3.64 15.07 -7.34
N GLN A 377 4.39 14.09 -6.82
CA GLN A 377 5.00 13.07 -7.66
C GLN A 377 5.20 11.73 -6.95
N VAL A 378 5.30 10.69 -7.77
CA VAL A 378 5.75 9.36 -7.39
C VAL A 378 7.09 9.10 -8.07
N GLN A 379 8.13 8.86 -7.26
CA GLN A 379 9.45 8.46 -7.75
C GLN A 379 9.53 6.94 -7.79
N VAL A 380 10.00 6.39 -8.91
CA VAL A 380 10.12 4.94 -9.10
C VAL A 380 11.59 4.56 -9.24
N PHE A 381 11.99 3.54 -8.49
CA PHE A 381 13.35 3.02 -8.45
C PHE A 381 13.36 1.55 -8.88
N ASN A 382 14.35 1.16 -9.68
CA ASN A 382 14.69 -0.24 -9.87
C ASN A 382 15.48 -0.72 -8.65
N TRP A 383 15.20 -1.94 -8.22
CA TRP A 383 15.88 -2.65 -7.15
C TRP A 383 16.46 -3.96 -7.66
N ASN A 384 17.75 -4.17 -7.50
CA ASN A 384 18.45 -5.39 -7.91
C ASN A 384 19.03 -6.19 -6.74
N ALA A 385 18.46 -6.01 -5.53
CA ALA A 385 18.91 -6.58 -4.27
C ALA A 385 20.31 -6.12 -3.82
N SER A 386 20.86 -5.07 -4.43
CA SER A 386 22.14 -4.46 -4.01
C SER A 386 22.09 -2.94 -4.01
N LYS A 387 21.36 -2.32 -4.95
CA LYS A 387 21.25 -0.87 -5.07
C LYS A 387 19.92 -0.42 -5.66
N LEU A 388 19.56 0.81 -5.34
CA LEU A 388 18.48 1.56 -5.97
C LEU A 388 19.01 2.36 -7.15
N THR A 389 18.30 2.33 -8.28
CA THR A 389 18.56 3.19 -9.44
C THR A 389 17.26 3.80 -9.91
N THR A 390 17.25 5.08 -10.25
CA THR A 390 16.05 5.76 -10.73
C THR A 390 15.50 5.09 -11.99
N ALA A 391 14.22 4.75 -11.99
CA ALA A 391 13.48 4.28 -13.16
C ALA A 391 12.66 5.39 -13.81
N GLY A 392 12.28 6.42 -13.03
CA GLY A 392 11.55 7.59 -13.52
C GLY A 392 10.75 8.26 -12.42
N THR A 393 10.06 9.32 -12.80
CA THR A 393 9.18 10.09 -11.92
C THR A 393 7.84 10.30 -12.62
N VAL A 394 6.76 10.12 -11.89
CA VAL A 394 5.38 10.28 -12.36
C VAL A 394 4.76 11.45 -11.62
N LYS A 395 4.25 12.44 -12.33
CA LYS A 395 3.47 13.53 -11.73
C LYS A 395 2.05 13.07 -11.43
N THR A 396 1.48 13.60 -10.35
CA THR A 396 0.11 13.34 -9.89
C THR A 396 -0.68 14.65 -9.85
N THR A 397 -2.00 14.56 -9.94
CA THR A 397 -2.89 15.69 -9.68
C THR A 397 -3.18 15.72 -8.17
N GLY A 398 -2.55 16.67 -7.47
CA GLY A 398 -2.54 16.77 -6.01
C GLY A 398 -1.41 15.99 -5.35
N GLY A 399 -1.24 16.20 -4.05
CA GLY A 399 -0.18 15.57 -3.26
C GLY A 399 -0.45 14.08 -2.99
N PRO A 400 0.41 13.17 -3.48
CA PRO A 400 0.17 11.73 -3.28
C PRO A 400 0.28 11.36 -1.80
N ALA A 401 -0.73 10.65 -1.29
CA ALA A 401 -1.03 10.46 0.12
C ALA A 401 -1.12 8.98 0.55
N GLY A 402 -1.33 8.07 -0.39
CA GLY A 402 -1.36 6.64 -0.12
C GLY A 402 -1.16 5.83 -1.39
N ILE A 403 -0.38 4.77 -1.36
CA ILE A 403 -0.06 3.94 -2.53
C ILE A 403 -0.02 2.47 -2.19
N ARG A 404 -0.57 1.64 -3.08
CA ARG A 404 -0.44 0.18 -3.04
C ARG A 404 -0.35 -0.42 -4.43
N THR A 405 0.35 -1.54 -4.51
CA THR A 405 0.19 -2.59 -5.52
C THR A 405 -0.66 -3.70 -4.93
N ALA A 406 -1.07 -4.69 -5.73
CA ALA A 406 -1.75 -5.87 -5.19
C ALA A 406 -0.78 -6.73 -4.35
N GLU A 407 -1.24 -7.17 -3.19
CA GLU A 407 -0.51 -8.11 -2.34
C GLU A 407 -0.86 -9.54 -2.77
N LYS A 408 0.11 -10.27 -3.34
CA LYS A 408 -0.04 -11.64 -3.87
C LYS A 408 0.42 -12.71 -2.90
#